data_4971dc6d5f33eace78e7a18786ef117d
#
_entry.id   4971dc6d5f33eace78e7a18786ef117d
#
_cell.length_a   1.000
_cell.length_b   1.000
_cell.length_c   1.000
_cell.angle_alpha   90.00
_cell.angle_beta   90.00
_cell.angle_gamma   90.00
#
_symmetry.space_group_name_H-M   'P 1'
#
loop_
_entity.id
_entity.type
_entity.pdbx_description
1 polymer ?
#
loop_
_entity_poly.entity_id
_entity_poly.type
_entity_poly.pdbx_seq_one_letter_code
_entity_poly.pdbx_strand_id
1 'polypeptide(L)'
;MKRIHTYFLSALLFMTIGCTVINPIRRSPYRTFIYNIRGMPFDVIIVPGVPYYGETWSRTMRYRVLWSKFLIENGYANNVIYSGSAVYSPFVESKIMALYGKELGIPEQNIFTEEKAEHSTENVYYSYEIAKKMGFTNIALATDPFQTNN
;
A
#
# COMPACT_ATOMS: atom_id res chain seq x y z
N MET A 1 -47.50 27.25 -17.77
CA MET A 1 -46.48 26.39 -18.39
C MET A 1 -45.04 26.96 -18.26
N LYS A 2 -44.77 28.23 -18.51
CA LYS A 2 -43.40 28.82 -18.45
C LYS A 2 -42.71 28.72 -17.04
N ARG A 3 -43.46 28.82 -15.94
CA ARG A 3 -42.87 28.76 -14.59
C ARG A 3 -42.36 27.36 -14.18
N ILE A 4 -43.00 26.29 -14.63
CA ILE A 4 -42.60 24.89 -14.33
C ILE A 4 -41.25 24.54 -15.01
N HIS A 5 -41.01 25.06 -16.22
CA HIS A 5 -39.74 24.83 -16.94
C HIS A 5 -38.57 25.52 -16.24
N THR A 6 -38.81 26.70 -15.62
CA THR A 6 -37.74 27.42 -14.90
C THR A 6 -37.28 26.69 -13.64
N TYR A 7 -38.21 26.07 -12.90
CA TYR A 7 -37.85 25.27 -11.71
C TYR A 7 -37.19 23.93 -12.08
N PHE A 8 -37.58 23.33 -13.22
CA PHE A 8 -36.96 22.12 -13.71
C PHE A 8 -35.51 22.35 -14.15
N LEU A 9 -35.26 23.48 -14.81
CA LEU A 9 -33.90 23.87 -15.25
C LEU A 9 -33.00 24.20 -14.06
N SER A 10 -33.51 24.89 -13.02
CA SER A 10 -32.74 25.20 -11.80
C SER A 10 -32.46 23.94 -10.97
N ALA A 11 -33.39 22.99 -10.88
CA ALA A 11 -33.17 21.71 -10.18
C ALA A 11 -32.12 20.83 -10.90
N LEU A 12 -32.12 20.84 -12.25
CA LEU A 12 -31.11 20.13 -13.04
C LEU A 12 -29.72 20.75 -12.87
N LEU A 13 -29.64 22.07 -12.79
CA LEU A 13 -28.38 22.79 -12.55
C LEU A 13 -27.81 22.51 -11.15
N PHE A 14 -28.67 22.41 -10.12
CA PHE A 14 -28.24 22.03 -8.76
C PHE A 14 -27.79 20.56 -8.69
N MET A 15 -28.38 19.62 -9.45
CA MET A 15 -27.93 18.24 -9.53
C MET A 15 -26.55 18.11 -10.17
N THR A 16 -26.21 18.92 -11.17
CA THR A 16 -24.90 18.86 -11.83
C THR A 16 -23.79 19.47 -10.98
N ILE A 17 -24.10 20.47 -10.16
CA ILE A 17 -23.14 21.06 -9.22
C ILE A 17 -22.88 20.10 -8.05
N GLY A 18 -23.89 19.36 -7.57
CA GLY A 18 -23.74 18.37 -6.50
C GLY A 18 -22.79 17.22 -6.83
N CYS A 19 -22.73 16.77 -8.09
CA CYS A 19 -21.83 15.68 -8.51
C CYS A 19 -20.36 16.11 -8.64
N THR A 20 -20.05 17.37 -8.74
CA THR A 20 -18.66 17.85 -8.88
C THR A 20 -17.99 18.17 -7.54
N VAL A 21 -18.73 18.27 -6.44
CA VAL A 21 -18.21 18.65 -5.11
C VAL A 21 -17.87 17.44 -4.24
N ILE A 22 -18.32 16.22 -4.59
CA ILE A 22 -18.00 14.99 -3.84
C ILE A 22 -16.89 14.21 -4.58
N ASN A 23 -15.80 14.87 -4.89
CA ASN A 23 -14.53 14.15 -5.03
C ASN A 23 -13.85 14.23 -3.64
N PRO A 24 -13.75 13.10 -2.91
CA PRO A 24 -12.88 13.08 -1.74
C PRO A 24 -11.52 13.54 -2.25
N ILE A 25 -10.94 14.53 -1.59
CA ILE A 25 -9.61 15.05 -1.91
C ILE A 25 -8.67 13.86 -1.90
N ARG A 26 -8.43 13.26 -3.08
CA ARG A 26 -7.43 12.20 -3.24
C ARG A 26 -6.11 12.84 -2.85
N ARG A 27 -5.65 12.55 -1.65
CA ARG A 27 -4.33 13.01 -1.23
C ARG A 27 -3.34 12.47 -2.25
N SER A 28 -2.65 13.38 -2.93
CA SER A 28 -1.58 12.99 -3.85
C SER A 28 -0.62 12.05 -3.11
N PRO A 29 -0.19 10.91 -3.71
CA PRO A 29 0.80 10.03 -3.09
C PRO A 29 2.04 10.79 -2.61
N TYR A 30 2.47 11.78 -3.35
CA TYR A 30 3.54 12.67 -2.97
C TYR A 30 3.24 13.45 -1.68
N ARG A 31 2.05 14.02 -1.53
CA ARG A 31 1.65 14.72 -0.29
C ARG A 31 1.58 13.78 0.90
N THR A 32 1.07 12.55 0.69
CA THR A 32 1.06 11.53 1.73
C THR A 32 2.47 11.16 2.16
N PHE A 33 3.36 10.96 1.21
CA PHE A 33 4.77 10.69 1.49
C PHE A 33 5.40 11.84 2.29
N ILE A 34 5.34 13.08 1.79
CA ILE A 34 5.92 14.26 2.45
C ILE A 34 5.34 14.49 3.86
N TYR A 35 4.07 14.18 4.07
CA TYR A 35 3.46 14.27 5.40
C TYR A 35 4.04 13.23 6.37
N ASN A 36 4.20 11.99 5.90
CA ASN A 36 4.64 10.87 6.72
C ASN A 36 6.14 10.88 7.00
N ILE A 37 6.97 11.49 6.14
CA ILE A 37 8.43 11.57 6.37
C ILE A 37 8.82 12.31 7.65
N ARG A 38 7.92 13.04 8.27
CA ARG A 38 8.17 13.71 9.55
C ARG A 38 8.36 12.74 10.72
N GLY A 39 7.90 11.50 10.57
CA GLY A 39 8.03 10.43 11.58
C GLY A 39 9.21 9.47 11.36
N MET A 40 10.06 9.73 10.37
CA MET A 40 11.17 8.84 10.00
C MET A 40 12.37 8.93 10.94
N PRO A 41 13.24 7.90 10.98
CA PRO A 41 13.06 6.61 10.31
C PRO A 41 11.96 5.76 10.94
N PHE A 42 11.25 4.98 10.10
CA PHE A 42 10.37 3.92 10.59
C PHE A 42 11.20 2.71 11.01
N ASP A 43 10.81 2.05 12.10
CA ASP A 43 11.45 0.79 12.53
C ASP A 43 11.25 -0.29 11.46
N VAL A 44 10.04 -0.33 10.88
CA VAL A 44 9.67 -1.28 9.85
C VAL A 44 8.58 -0.74 8.93
N ILE A 45 8.65 -1.10 7.67
CA ILE A 45 7.57 -0.91 6.70
C ILE A 45 6.89 -2.23 6.41
N ILE A 46 5.55 -2.23 6.34
CA ILE A 46 4.74 -3.37 5.91
C ILE A 46 4.45 -3.20 4.42
N VAL A 47 4.74 -4.23 3.64
CA VAL A 47 4.53 -4.25 2.18
C VAL A 47 3.61 -5.42 1.84
N PRO A 48 2.31 -5.17 1.55
CA PRO A 48 1.35 -6.21 1.21
C PRO A 48 1.73 -6.95 -0.08
N GLY A 49 1.43 -8.23 -0.13
CA GLY A 49 1.66 -9.09 -1.27
C GLY A 49 0.73 -8.82 -2.45
N VAL A 50 1.08 -9.41 -3.56
CA VAL A 50 0.26 -9.53 -4.77
C VAL A 50 0.57 -10.86 -5.44
N PRO A 51 -0.41 -11.47 -6.14
CA PRO A 51 -0.24 -12.78 -6.77
C PRO A 51 0.98 -12.84 -7.69
N TYR A 52 1.70 -13.98 -7.59
CA TYR A 52 2.81 -14.34 -8.46
C TYR A 52 2.50 -15.68 -9.15
N TYR A 53 2.62 -15.72 -10.47
CA TYR A 53 2.19 -16.86 -11.27
C TYR A 53 3.35 -17.70 -11.86
N GLY A 54 4.59 -17.45 -11.42
CA GLY A 54 5.73 -18.31 -11.73
C GLY A 54 6.61 -17.88 -12.91
N GLU A 55 6.25 -16.81 -13.63
CA GLU A 55 7.06 -16.33 -14.76
C GLU A 55 7.87 -15.08 -14.39
N THR A 56 7.20 -13.96 -14.34
CA THR A 56 7.80 -12.66 -13.99
C THR A 56 6.96 -11.97 -12.95
N TRP A 57 7.59 -11.12 -12.15
CA TRP A 57 6.85 -10.32 -11.20
C TRP A 57 5.90 -9.33 -11.89
N SER A 58 4.70 -9.20 -11.36
CA SER A 58 3.73 -8.23 -11.87
C SER A 58 4.26 -6.79 -11.69
N ARG A 59 3.73 -5.86 -12.47
CA ARG A 59 4.09 -4.44 -12.34
C ARG A 59 3.87 -3.94 -10.90
N THR A 60 2.79 -4.33 -10.26
CA THR A 60 2.47 -3.94 -8.87
C THR A 60 3.49 -4.52 -7.89
N MET A 61 3.81 -5.83 -7.97
CA MET A 61 4.83 -6.43 -7.13
C MET A 61 6.17 -5.72 -7.29
N ARG A 62 6.59 -5.49 -8.53
CA ARG A 62 7.84 -4.79 -8.85
C ARG A 62 7.89 -3.41 -8.19
N TYR A 63 6.83 -2.60 -8.33
CA TYR A 63 6.83 -1.26 -7.74
C TYR A 63 6.85 -1.29 -6.21
N ARG A 64 6.15 -2.22 -5.57
CA ARG A 64 6.18 -2.38 -4.11
C ARG A 64 7.57 -2.74 -3.60
N VAL A 65 8.24 -3.69 -4.26
CA VAL A 65 9.61 -4.09 -3.88
C VAL A 65 10.61 -2.97 -4.16
N LEU A 66 10.55 -2.30 -5.31
CA LEU A 66 11.40 -1.15 -5.60
C LEU A 66 11.16 0.02 -4.63
N TRP A 67 9.92 0.24 -4.23
CA TRP A 67 9.57 1.28 -3.26
C TRP A 67 10.13 0.95 -1.87
N SER A 68 10.03 -0.29 -1.42
CA SER A 68 10.63 -0.72 -0.14
C SER A 68 12.15 -0.57 -0.16
N LYS A 69 12.81 -0.95 -1.26
CA LYS A 69 14.24 -0.71 -1.46
C LYS A 69 14.59 0.78 -1.32
N PHE A 70 13.88 1.64 -2.04
CA PHE A 70 14.09 3.09 -1.98
C PHE A 70 13.97 3.63 -0.55
N LEU A 71 12.95 3.20 0.19
CA LEU A 71 12.73 3.66 1.57
C LEU A 71 13.86 3.22 2.50
N ILE A 72 14.37 2.01 2.34
CA ILE A 72 15.49 1.50 3.17
C ILE A 72 16.80 2.17 2.79
N GLU A 73 17.15 2.24 1.51
CA GLU A 73 18.42 2.83 1.05
C GLU A 73 18.56 4.32 1.38
N ASN A 74 17.44 5.04 1.45
CA ASN A 74 17.45 6.46 1.81
C ASN A 74 17.25 6.71 3.31
N GLY A 75 17.29 5.66 4.14
CA GLY A 75 17.17 5.78 5.59
C GLY A 75 15.78 6.19 6.09
N TYR A 76 14.76 6.00 5.28
CA TYR A 76 13.37 6.26 5.66
C TYR A 76 12.75 5.12 6.46
N ALA A 77 13.28 3.91 6.34
CA ALA A 77 12.92 2.75 7.13
C ALA A 77 14.14 1.87 7.39
N ASN A 78 14.14 1.16 8.52
CA ASN A 78 15.22 0.25 8.89
C ASN A 78 14.97 -1.17 8.39
N ASN A 79 13.71 -1.62 8.38
CA ASN A 79 13.32 -2.99 8.08
C ASN A 79 12.09 -3.03 7.17
N VAL A 80 11.84 -4.20 6.55
CA VAL A 80 10.65 -4.48 5.76
C VAL A 80 10.03 -5.81 6.18
N ILE A 81 8.70 -5.85 6.29
CA ILE A 81 7.90 -7.08 6.35
C ILE A 81 7.15 -7.18 5.02
N TYR A 82 7.50 -8.18 4.22
CA TYR A 82 6.68 -8.58 3.08
C TYR A 82 5.61 -9.54 3.57
N SER A 83 4.36 -9.32 3.17
CA SER A 83 3.21 -10.08 3.67
C SER A 83 2.43 -10.70 2.52
N GLY A 84 1.85 -11.86 2.75
CA GLY A 84 0.98 -12.59 1.83
C GLY A 84 1.34 -14.05 1.68
N SER A 85 0.30 -14.89 1.70
CA SER A 85 0.37 -16.34 1.56
C SER A 85 0.28 -16.80 0.09
N ALA A 86 0.05 -18.08 -0.14
CA ALA A 86 -0.13 -18.71 -1.44
C ALA A 86 -1.62 -18.87 -1.78
N VAL A 87 -2.34 -17.75 -1.99
CA VAL A 87 -3.82 -17.79 -2.20
C VAL A 87 -4.18 -18.15 -3.64
N TYR A 88 -3.55 -17.51 -4.61
CA TYR A 88 -3.94 -17.59 -6.04
C TYR A 88 -2.98 -18.43 -6.88
N SER A 89 -1.89 -18.90 -6.29
CA SER A 89 -0.85 -19.67 -6.94
C SER A 89 -0.10 -20.52 -5.90
N PRO A 90 0.72 -21.50 -6.28
CA PRO A 90 1.50 -22.29 -5.32
C PRO A 90 2.65 -21.50 -4.67
N PHE A 91 2.84 -20.23 -5.06
CA PHE A 91 3.93 -19.41 -4.57
C PHE A 91 3.47 -18.52 -3.40
N VAL A 92 4.21 -18.54 -2.30
CA VAL A 92 4.00 -17.64 -1.16
C VAL A 92 4.47 -16.25 -1.55
N GLU A 93 3.55 -15.29 -1.65
CA GLU A 93 3.79 -13.95 -2.18
C GLU A 93 4.89 -13.21 -1.42
N SER A 94 4.86 -13.26 -0.09
CA SER A 94 5.86 -12.65 0.78
C SER A 94 7.26 -13.18 0.54
N LYS A 95 7.42 -14.50 0.33
CA LYS A 95 8.72 -15.11 0.02
C LYS A 95 9.26 -14.66 -1.33
N ILE A 96 8.41 -14.58 -2.34
CA ILE A 96 8.81 -14.09 -3.66
C ILE A 96 9.27 -12.65 -3.58
N MET A 97 8.54 -11.80 -2.87
CA MET A 97 8.94 -10.40 -2.68
C MET A 97 10.24 -10.27 -1.88
N ALA A 98 10.45 -11.12 -0.86
CA ALA A 98 11.67 -11.15 -0.09
C ALA A 98 12.89 -11.54 -0.94
N LEU A 99 12.76 -12.54 -1.82
CA LEU A 99 13.80 -12.91 -2.79
C LEU A 99 14.16 -11.74 -3.70
N TYR A 100 13.17 -11.07 -4.29
CA TYR A 100 13.42 -9.88 -5.11
C TYR A 100 14.05 -8.73 -4.31
N GLY A 101 13.61 -8.51 -3.06
CA GLY A 101 14.19 -7.50 -2.18
C GLY A 101 15.67 -7.77 -1.91
N LYS A 102 16.04 -9.03 -1.64
CA LYS A 102 17.40 -9.48 -1.43
C LYS A 102 18.25 -9.29 -2.69
N GLU A 103 17.76 -9.74 -3.85
CA GLU A 103 18.44 -9.58 -5.14
C GLU A 103 18.68 -8.10 -5.50
N LEU A 104 17.81 -7.21 -5.06
CA LEU A 104 17.96 -5.77 -5.24
C LEU A 104 18.90 -5.13 -4.22
N GLY A 105 19.44 -5.87 -3.26
CA GLY A 105 20.44 -5.42 -2.29
C GLY A 105 19.88 -4.96 -0.95
N ILE A 106 18.63 -5.23 -0.62
CA ILE A 106 18.15 -5.04 0.76
C ILE A 106 18.84 -6.09 1.63
N PRO A 107 19.52 -5.71 2.74
CA PRO A 107 20.19 -6.67 3.60
C PRO A 107 19.22 -7.72 4.15
N GLU A 108 19.60 -8.98 4.10
CA GLU A 108 18.72 -10.11 4.47
C GLU A 108 18.22 -10.01 5.92
N GLN A 109 19.05 -9.52 6.82
CA GLN A 109 18.69 -9.32 8.23
C GLN A 109 17.61 -8.24 8.45
N ASN A 110 17.34 -7.42 7.44
CA ASN A 110 16.32 -6.37 7.48
C ASN A 110 15.02 -6.79 6.76
N ILE A 111 14.97 -8.03 6.24
CA ILE A 111 13.81 -8.56 5.50
C ILE A 111 13.11 -9.60 6.37
N PHE A 112 11.82 -9.41 6.61
CA PHE A 112 10.93 -10.35 7.31
C PHE A 112 9.77 -10.74 6.40
N THR A 113 9.21 -11.93 6.62
CA THR A 113 8.05 -12.43 5.85
C THR A 113 6.88 -12.75 6.79
N GLU A 114 5.69 -12.42 6.32
CA GLU A 114 4.43 -12.84 6.89
C GLU A 114 3.72 -13.71 5.86
N GLU A 115 3.35 -14.95 6.22
CA GLU A 115 2.97 -16.01 5.26
C GLU A 115 1.54 -16.51 5.44
N LYS A 116 0.74 -15.89 6.32
CA LYS A 116 -0.62 -16.35 6.67
C LYS A 116 -1.72 -15.56 5.98
N ALA A 117 -1.44 -14.30 5.66
CA ALA A 117 -2.45 -13.40 5.14
C ALA A 117 -3.00 -13.86 3.78
N GLU A 118 -4.32 -13.98 3.68
CA GLU A 118 -5.05 -14.31 2.46
C GLU A 118 -5.78 -13.10 1.88
N HIS A 119 -5.94 -12.03 2.68
CA HIS A 119 -6.66 -10.80 2.31
C HIS A 119 -5.88 -9.53 2.70
N SER A 120 -6.22 -8.42 2.05
CA SER A 120 -5.50 -7.15 2.26
C SER A 120 -5.48 -6.66 3.71
N THR A 121 -6.57 -6.84 4.46
CA THR A 121 -6.64 -6.48 5.89
C THR A 121 -5.76 -7.36 6.75
N GLU A 122 -5.64 -8.64 6.41
CA GLU A 122 -4.81 -9.61 7.10
C GLU A 122 -3.32 -9.34 6.88
N ASN A 123 -2.93 -8.87 5.68
CA ASN A 123 -1.56 -8.44 5.42
C ASN A 123 -1.10 -7.41 6.46
N VAL A 124 -1.94 -6.44 6.79
CA VAL A 124 -1.62 -5.43 7.79
C VAL A 124 -1.66 -6.01 9.18
N TYR A 125 -2.70 -6.75 9.52
CA TYR A 125 -2.91 -7.29 10.86
C TYR A 125 -1.79 -8.26 11.29
N TYR A 126 -1.49 -9.29 10.49
CA TYR A 126 -0.47 -10.27 10.86
C TYR A 126 0.94 -9.68 10.82
N SER A 127 1.23 -8.78 9.88
CA SER A 127 2.51 -8.07 9.86
C SER A 127 2.67 -7.17 11.09
N TYR A 128 1.62 -6.47 11.52
CA TYR A 128 1.63 -5.68 12.74
C TYR A 128 1.92 -6.56 13.98
N GLU A 129 1.32 -7.74 14.08
CA GLU A 129 1.60 -8.67 15.17
C GLU A 129 3.08 -9.15 15.19
N ILE A 130 3.68 -9.38 14.01
CA ILE A 130 5.11 -9.69 13.89
C ILE A 130 5.94 -8.48 14.34
N ALA A 131 5.66 -7.30 13.81
CA ALA A 131 6.38 -6.07 14.16
C ALA A 131 6.35 -5.81 15.67
N LYS A 132 5.19 -5.96 16.28
CA LYS A 132 5.02 -5.79 17.73
C LYS A 132 5.83 -6.81 18.56
N LYS A 133 5.84 -8.08 18.16
CA LYS A 133 6.65 -9.13 18.81
C LYS A 133 8.15 -8.86 18.71
N MET A 134 8.58 -8.19 17.66
CA MET A 134 9.97 -7.77 17.45
C MET A 134 10.34 -6.47 18.18
N GLY A 135 9.38 -5.83 18.84
CA GLY A 135 9.57 -4.56 19.55
C GLY A 135 9.58 -3.33 18.67
N PHE A 136 9.16 -3.43 17.41
CA PHE A 136 9.01 -2.27 16.53
C PHE A 136 7.82 -1.42 16.98
N THR A 137 8.03 -0.11 17.08
CA THR A 137 7.03 0.85 17.58
C THR A 137 6.61 1.86 16.52
N ASN A 138 7.53 2.21 15.61
CA ASN A 138 7.27 3.14 14.52
C ASN A 138 7.09 2.37 13.21
N ILE A 139 5.84 2.09 12.85
CA ILE A 139 5.45 1.19 11.76
C ILE A 139 4.72 1.98 10.68
N ALA A 140 5.08 1.75 9.42
CA ALA A 140 4.38 2.35 8.28
C ALA A 140 3.91 1.28 7.27
N LEU A 141 2.83 1.61 6.55
CA LEU A 141 2.36 0.83 5.41
C LEU A 141 2.93 1.41 4.12
N ALA A 142 3.70 0.60 3.38
CA ALA A 142 4.29 0.97 2.11
C ALA A 142 3.62 0.19 0.97
N THR A 143 2.63 0.79 0.35
CA THR A 143 1.82 0.18 -0.70
C THR A 143 1.50 1.19 -1.80
N ASP A 144 0.80 0.73 -2.84
CA ASP A 144 0.34 1.59 -3.93
C ASP A 144 -0.94 2.38 -3.54
N PRO A 145 -1.22 3.49 -4.24
CA PRO A 145 -2.35 4.36 -3.90
C PRO A 145 -3.73 3.71 -4.04
N PHE A 146 -3.85 2.60 -4.76
CA PHE A 146 -5.14 1.92 -4.95
C PHE A 146 -5.56 1.15 -3.70
N GLN A 147 -4.60 0.67 -2.92
CA GLN A 147 -4.88 -0.07 -1.69
C GLN A 147 -5.19 0.83 -0.49
N THR A 148 -4.80 2.09 -0.53
CA THR A 148 -5.05 3.04 0.57
C THR A 148 -6.42 3.72 0.53
N ASN A 149 -7.21 3.45 -0.50
CA ASN A 149 -8.54 4.07 -0.72
C ASN A 149 -9.72 3.10 -0.51
N ASN A 150 -9.48 1.92 0.06
CA ASN A 150 -10.52 0.94 0.42
C ASN A 150 -10.78 0.93 1.92
#